data_34a67a001147f845e9d75a19117977fc
#
_entry.id   34a67a001147f845e9d75a19117977fc
#
_cell.length_a   1.000
_cell.length_b   1.000
_cell.length_c   1.000
_cell.angle_alpha   90.00
_cell.angle_beta   90.00
_cell.angle_gamma   90.00
#
_symmetry.space_group_name_H-M   'P 1'
#
loop_
_entity.id
_entity.type
_entity.pdbx_description
1 polymer ?
#
loop_
_entity_poly.entity_id
_entity_poly.type
_entity_poly.pdbx_seq_one_letter_code
_entity_poly.pdbx_strand_id
1 'polypeptide(L)'
;MISGGRGGKIVLVASISGHRVNFPQPQIAYNVSKAAVLHMRRSLAAEWTRYGIRVNSISPGYMDTVLNEGDDLEPWRQIWSERNPMRRMGSTQELTGPVVFLCSDIGGSYVNGADIVVDGKSSAYYMGYTDRLRWWPGLLDK
;
A
#
# COMPACT_ATOMS: atom_id res chain seq x y z
N MET A 1 3.71 -25.25 -4.24
CA MET A 1 5.01 -24.63 -4.50
C MET A 1 6.14 -25.48 -3.91
N ILE A 2 6.22 -25.64 -2.59
CA ILE A 2 7.33 -26.37 -1.93
C ILE A 2 7.37 -27.84 -2.38
N SER A 3 6.31 -28.61 -2.18
CA SER A 3 6.22 -30.03 -2.56
C SER A 3 6.36 -30.29 -4.06
N GLY A 4 6.02 -29.34 -4.89
CA GLY A 4 6.15 -29.46 -6.36
C GLY A 4 7.52 -29.08 -6.91
N GLY A 5 8.44 -28.56 -6.10
CA GLY A 5 9.82 -28.21 -6.49
C GLY A 5 9.98 -27.11 -7.55
N ARG A 6 8.89 -26.42 -7.94
CA ARG A 6 8.90 -25.44 -9.05
C ARG A 6 9.11 -23.99 -8.60
N GLY A 7 9.27 -23.77 -7.30
CA GLY A 7 9.33 -22.41 -6.77
C GLY A 7 8.03 -21.62 -6.93
N GLY A 8 8.13 -20.30 -6.94
CA GLY A 8 6.96 -19.44 -7.18
C GLY A 8 7.13 -18.00 -6.71
N LYS A 9 6.07 -17.23 -6.89
CA LYS A 9 6.00 -15.84 -6.47
C LYS A 9 4.73 -15.64 -5.64
N ILE A 10 4.86 -14.97 -4.51
CA ILE A 10 3.74 -14.59 -3.63
C ILE A 10 3.79 -13.08 -3.46
N VAL A 11 2.67 -12.44 -3.74
CA VAL A 11 2.48 -11.02 -3.46
C VAL A 11 1.37 -10.88 -2.42
N LEU A 12 1.74 -10.40 -1.23
CA LEU A 12 0.81 -10.14 -0.15
C LEU A 12 0.22 -8.73 -0.30
N VAL A 13 -1.07 -8.58 -0.05
CA VAL A 13 -1.71 -7.27 -0.04
C VAL A 13 -1.74 -6.76 1.39
N ALA A 14 -0.76 -5.92 1.73
CA ALA A 14 -0.69 -5.21 3.00
C ALA A 14 -1.56 -3.92 2.95
N SER A 15 -1.08 -2.84 3.50
CA SER A 15 -1.71 -1.50 3.47
C SER A 15 -0.72 -0.47 4.02
N ILE A 16 -0.89 0.80 3.66
CA ILE A 16 -0.24 1.91 4.37
C ILE A 16 -0.55 1.91 5.86
N SER A 17 -1.69 1.36 6.26
CA SER A 17 -2.12 1.20 7.66
C SER A 17 -1.22 0.27 8.47
N GLY A 18 -0.45 -0.61 7.82
CA GLY A 18 0.57 -1.42 8.47
C GLY A 18 1.87 -0.66 8.75
N HIS A 19 2.09 0.47 8.09
CA HIS A 19 3.27 1.32 8.26
C HIS A 19 3.03 2.46 9.23
N ARG A 20 1.79 2.96 9.30
CA ARG A 20 1.41 4.10 10.14
C ARG A 20 -0.05 4.02 10.55
N VAL A 21 -0.41 4.80 11.57
CA VAL A 21 -1.80 4.99 11.96
C VAL A 21 -2.47 5.95 10.97
N ASN A 22 -3.61 5.55 10.43
CA ASN A 22 -4.44 6.39 9.58
C ASN A 22 -5.39 7.22 10.47
N PHE A 23 -5.43 8.51 10.23
CA PHE A 23 -6.34 9.43 10.90
C PHE A 23 -7.34 10.00 9.88
N PRO A 24 -8.59 10.20 10.23
CA PRO A 24 -9.17 10.17 11.59
C PRO A 24 -9.84 8.84 12.01
N GLN A 25 -9.72 7.78 11.23
CA GLN A 25 -10.44 6.53 11.44
C GLN A 25 -9.85 5.70 12.60
N PRO A 26 -10.66 5.33 13.61
CA PRO A 26 -10.26 4.33 14.59
C PRO A 26 -10.32 2.93 13.95
N GLN A 27 -9.16 2.31 13.71
CA GLN A 27 -9.08 1.00 13.05
C GLN A 27 -7.91 0.14 13.55
N ILE A 28 -7.75 0.06 14.87
CA ILE A 28 -6.60 -0.62 15.50
C ILE A 28 -6.44 -2.07 15.01
N ALA A 29 -7.52 -2.83 14.95
CA ALA A 29 -7.47 -4.24 14.53
C ALA A 29 -6.95 -4.37 13.08
N TYR A 30 -7.41 -3.50 12.18
CA TYR A 30 -6.95 -3.47 10.81
C TYR A 30 -5.46 -3.08 10.73
N ASN A 31 -5.04 -2.02 11.41
CA ASN A 31 -3.65 -1.56 11.42
C ASN A 31 -2.71 -2.68 11.89
N VAL A 32 -3.05 -3.35 13.01
CA VAL A 32 -2.26 -4.46 13.55
C VAL A 32 -2.22 -5.63 12.56
N SER A 33 -3.34 -6.00 11.96
CA SER A 33 -3.39 -7.08 10.98
C SER A 33 -2.47 -6.81 9.78
N LYS A 34 -2.47 -5.57 9.27
CA LYS A 34 -1.64 -5.18 8.12
C LYS A 34 -0.15 -5.04 8.47
N ALA A 35 0.18 -4.63 9.69
CA ALA A 35 1.55 -4.68 10.20
C ALA A 35 2.06 -6.13 10.30
N ALA A 36 1.21 -7.06 10.74
CA ALA A 36 1.53 -8.49 10.78
C ALA A 36 1.81 -9.04 9.37
N VAL A 37 1.05 -8.65 8.34
CA VAL A 37 1.30 -9.02 6.93
C VAL A 37 2.68 -8.53 6.47
N LEU A 38 3.06 -7.30 6.82
CA LEU A 38 4.37 -6.75 6.47
C LEU A 38 5.52 -7.52 7.12
N HIS A 39 5.34 -7.96 8.38
CA HIS A 39 6.33 -8.78 9.06
C HIS A 39 6.37 -10.19 8.50
N MET A 40 5.21 -10.82 8.29
CA MET A 40 5.10 -12.16 7.69
C MET A 40 5.80 -12.24 6.34
N ARG A 41 5.67 -11.23 5.47
CA ARG A 41 6.41 -11.15 4.22
C ARG A 41 7.92 -11.35 4.41
N ARG A 42 8.52 -10.65 5.39
CA ARG A 42 9.97 -10.72 5.66
C ARG A 42 10.38 -12.12 6.09
N SER A 43 9.61 -12.71 6.99
CA SER A 43 9.86 -14.08 7.49
C SER A 43 9.78 -15.10 6.37
N LEU A 44 8.68 -15.07 5.59
CA LEU A 44 8.49 -16.00 4.47
C LEU A 44 9.53 -15.81 3.36
N ALA A 45 9.91 -14.58 3.05
CA ALA A 45 10.97 -14.30 2.09
C ALA A 45 12.30 -14.93 2.48
N ALA A 46 12.66 -14.85 3.77
CA ALA A 46 13.89 -15.47 4.27
C ALA A 46 13.79 -17.00 4.29
N GLU A 47 12.69 -17.54 4.83
CA GLU A 47 12.55 -18.98 5.05
C GLU A 47 12.35 -19.77 3.74
N TRP A 48 11.63 -19.19 2.75
CA TRP A 48 11.21 -19.93 1.56
C TRP A 48 12.08 -19.69 0.34
N THR A 49 13.06 -18.80 0.41
CA THR A 49 14.06 -18.61 -0.64
C THR A 49 14.73 -19.92 -1.04
N ARG A 50 15.05 -20.80 -0.08
CA ARG A 50 15.62 -22.13 -0.34
C ARG A 50 14.77 -23.04 -1.21
N TYR A 51 13.49 -22.74 -1.38
CA TYR A 51 12.55 -23.46 -2.26
C TYR A 51 12.31 -22.73 -3.59
N GLY A 52 13.10 -21.70 -3.90
CA GLY A 52 12.91 -20.88 -5.10
C GLY A 52 11.62 -20.03 -5.05
N ILE A 53 11.12 -19.71 -3.85
CA ILE A 53 9.91 -18.89 -3.66
C ILE A 53 10.32 -17.49 -3.24
N ARG A 54 9.85 -16.50 -4.00
CA ARG A 54 9.95 -15.08 -3.63
C ARG A 54 8.65 -14.60 -2.99
N VAL A 55 8.75 -13.83 -1.92
CA VAL A 55 7.60 -13.29 -1.19
C VAL A 55 7.77 -11.79 -1.04
N ASN A 56 6.88 -11.04 -1.67
CA ASN A 56 6.85 -9.58 -1.62
C ASN A 56 5.47 -9.09 -1.18
N SER A 57 5.30 -7.81 -1.02
CA SER A 57 3.99 -7.20 -0.77
C SER A 57 3.79 -5.91 -1.55
N ILE A 58 2.53 -5.52 -1.68
CA ILE A 58 2.12 -4.17 -2.01
C ILE A 58 1.38 -3.58 -0.82
N SER A 59 1.56 -2.29 -0.59
CA SER A 59 0.86 -1.52 0.45
C SER A 59 0.04 -0.41 -0.21
N PRO A 60 -1.22 -0.69 -0.59
CA PRO A 60 -2.09 0.33 -1.15
C PRO A 60 -2.43 1.43 -0.15
N GLY A 61 -2.63 2.64 -0.66
CA GLY A 61 -3.33 3.72 0.04
C GLY A 61 -4.85 3.57 -0.04
N TYR A 62 -5.54 4.69 0.00
CA TYR A 62 -6.99 4.73 -0.21
C TYR A 62 -7.29 4.52 -1.69
N MET A 63 -7.98 3.42 -1.98
CA MET A 63 -8.33 3.01 -3.34
C MET A 63 -9.83 3.20 -3.56
N ASP A 64 -10.18 3.64 -4.77
CA ASP A 64 -11.57 3.75 -5.20
C ASP A 64 -12.09 2.35 -5.50
N THR A 65 -12.89 1.82 -4.59
CA THR A 65 -13.43 0.46 -4.63
C THR A 65 -14.85 0.47 -4.09
N VAL A 66 -15.62 -0.55 -4.47
CA VAL A 66 -17.00 -0.75 -3.96
C VAL A 66 -17.08 -0.70 -2.43
N LEU A 67 -16.05 -1.17 -1.72
CA LEU A 67 -15.99 -1.11 -0.26
C LEU A 67 -15.84 0.31 0.31
N ASN A 68 -15.43 1.25 -0.52
CA ASN A 68 -15.24 2.65 -0.17
C ASN A 68 -16.30 3.55 -0.82
N GLU A 69 -17.38 2.99 -1.37
CA GLU A 69 -18.53 3.68 -1.94
C GLU A 69 -19.69 3.75 -0.94
N GLY A 70 -20.59 4.70 -1.16
CA GLY A 70 -21.82 4.92 -0.38
C GLY A 70 -21.84 6.31 0.26
N ASP A 71 -23.06 6.82 0.46
CA ASP A 71 -23.32 8.18 0.96
C ASP A 71 -22.67 8.42 2.33
N ASP A 72 -22.65 7.40 3.18
CA ASP A 72 -22.04 7.47 4.52
C ASP A 72 -20.51 7.62 4.47
N LEU A 73 -19.88 7.22 3.38
CA LEU A 73 -18.43 7.29 3.21
C LEU A 73 -17.96 8.52 2.44
N GLU A 74 -18.86 9.26 1.80
CA GLU A 74 -18.49 10.43 0.98
C GLU A 74 -17.69 11.49 1.76
N PRO A 75 -18.04 11.84 3.04
CA PRO A 75 -17.21 12.77 3.82
C PRO A 75 -15.79 12.25 4.07
N TRP A 76 -15.65 10.93 4.23
CA TRP A 76 -14.34 10.29 4.39
C TRP A 76 -13.53 10.30 3.09
N ARG A 77 -14.17 10.00 1.96
CA ARG A 77 -13.56 10.02 0.63
C ARG A 77 -12.96 11.40 0.31
N GLN A 78 -13.70 12.46 0.64
CA GLN A 78 -13.21 13.82 0.51
C GLN A 78 -11.97 14.05 1.36
N ILE A 79 -12.00 13.67 2.65
CA ILE A 79 -10.85 13.82 3.56
C ILE A 79 -9.64 13.03 3.04
N TRP A 80 -9.83 11.80 2.56
CA TRP A 80 -8.75 10.97 2.03
C TRP A 80 -8.12 11.59 0.78
N SER A 81 -8.94 12.08 -0.12
CA SER A 81 -8.50 12.75 -1.35
C SER A 81 -7.75 14.05 -1.02
N GLU A 82 -8.30 14.88 -0.15
CA GLU A 82 -7.69 16.14 0.25
C GLU A 82 -6.34 15.98 0.94
N ARG A 83 -6.17 14.91 1.71
CA ARG A 83 -4.92 14.61 2.43
C ARG A 83 -3.88 13.89 1.57
N ASN A 84 -4.26 13.44 0.40
CA ASN A 84 -3.34 12.84 -0.55
C ASN A 84 -2.63 13.94 -1.35
N PRO A 85 -1.30 13.93 -1.47
CA PRO A 85 -0.58 14.88 -2.34
C PRO A 85 -1.06 14.88 -3.79
N MET A 86 -1.51 13.72 -4.32
CA MET A 86 -2.09 13.62 -5.66
C MET A 86 -3.57 14.04 -5.72
N ARG A 87 -4.17 14.48 -4.60
CA ARG A 87 -5.53 15.01 -4.50
C ARG A 87 -6.64 14.08 -4.99
N ARG A 88 -6.40 12.80 -4.94
CA ARG A 88 -7.37 11.78 -5.32
C ARG A 88 -7.12 10.47 -4.59
N MET A 89 -8.10 9.59 -4.61
CA MET A 89 -7.92 8.17 -4.33
C MET A 89 -7.25 7.48 -5.52
N GLY A 90 -6.61 6.34 -5.29
CA GLY A 90 -6.06 5.50 -6.34
C GLY A 90 -7.12 4.62 -6.99
N SER A 91 -6.97 4.32 -8.27
CA SER A 91 -7.76 3.29 -8.95
C SER A 91 -7.15 1.92 -8.72
N THR A 92 -7.98 0.87 -8.67
CA THR A 92 -7.51 -0.51 -8.51
C THR A 92 -6.58 -0.96 -9.64
N GLN A 93 -6.75 -0.42 -10.84
CA GLN A 93 -5.89 -0.70 -11.99
C GLN A 93 -4.45 -0.22 -11.77
N GLU A 94 -4.24 0.79 -10.93
CA GLU A 94 -2.90 1.31 -10.62
C GLU A 94 -2.07 0.34 -9.76
N LEU A 95 -2.69 -0.68 -9.19
CA LEU A 95 -1.99 -1.77 -8.47
C LEU A 95 -1.44 -2.84 -9.42
N THR A 96 -1.91 -2.91 -10.66
CA THR A 96 -1.56 -3.97 -11.62
C THR A 96 -0.07 -3.95 -11.95
N GLY A 97 0.49 -2.78 -12.25
CA GLY A 97 1.90 -2.62 -12.61
C GLY A 97 2.85 -3.17 -11.53
N PRO A 98 2.74 -2.73 -10.27
CA PRO A 98 3.52 -3.26 -9.17
C PRO A 98 3.39 -4.77 -8.97
N VAL A 99 2.19 -5.33 -9.08
CA VAL A 99 1.96 -6.78 -8.95
C VAL A 99 2.65 -7.54 -10.09
N VAL A 100 2.46 -7.11 -11.33
CA VAL A 100 3.10 -7.73 -12.51
C VAL A 100 4.62 -7.66 -12.38
N PHE A 101 5.17 -6.51 -11.96
CA PHE A 101 6.61 -6.36 -11.71
C PHE A 101 7.11 -7.37 -10.68
N LEU A 102 6.46 -7.48 -9.52
CA LEU A 102 6.87 -8.41 -8.45
C LEU A 102 6.74 -9.88 -8.86
N CYS A 103 5.81 -10.20 -9.77
CA CYS A 103 5.63 -11.53 -10.33
C CYS A 103 6.55 -11.85 -11.51
N SER A 104 7.19 -10.85 -12.12
CA SER A 104 8.04 -10.99 -13.30
C SER A 104 9.27 -11.87 -13.03
N ASP A 105 9.60 -12.74 -13.97
CA ASP A 105 10.82 -13.57 -13.96
C ASP A 105 12.07 -12.79 -14.43
N ILE A 106 11.86 -11.61 -15.02
CA ILE A 106 12.94 -10.75 -15.49
C ILE A 106 13.07 -9.54 -14.54
N GLY A 107 12.07 -8.66 -14.53
CA GLY A 107 12.16 -7.40 -13.77
C GLY A 107 12.17 -7.60 -12.25
N GLY A 108 11.41 -8.58 -11.76
CA GLY A 108 11.29 -8.88 -10.33
C GLY A 108 12.18 -10.01 -9.82
N SER A 109 13.03 -10.60 -10.65
CA SER A 109 13.76 -11.84 -10.33
C SER A 109 14.66 -11.73 -9.10
N TYR A 110 15.23 -10.57 -8.84
CA TYR A 110 16.09 -10.30 -7.68
C TYR A 110 15.38 -9.54 -6.55
N VAL A 111 14.05 -9.38 -6.65
CA VAL A 111 13.23 -8.70 -5.65
C VAL A 111 12.55 -9.74 -4.76
N ASN A 112 13.00 -9.83 -3.50
CA ASN A 112 12.46 -10.73 -2.49
C ASN A 112 12.41 -10.04 -1.13
N GLY A 113 11.31 -10.12 -0.42
CA GLY A 113 11.11 -9.44 0.86
C GLY A 113 10.82 -7.92 0.73
N ALA A 114 10.56 -7.41 -0.47
CA ALA A 114 10.26 -6.00 -0.70
C ALA A 114 8.77 -5.68 -0.50
N ASP A 115 8.49 -4.44 -0.11
CA ASP A 115 7.15 -3.86 -0.10
C ASP A 115 7.09 -2.66 -1.04
N ILE A 116 6.09 -2.63 -1.92
CA ILE A 116 5.84 -1.47 -2.78
C ILE A 116 4.62 -0.72 -2.26
N VAL A 117 4.86 0.49 -1.78
CA VAL A 117 3.80 1.41 -1.36
C VAL A 117 3.20 2.08 -2.60
N VAL A 118 1.87 1.97 -2.77
CA VAL A 118 1.12 2.55 -3.90
C VAL A 118 -0.01 3.40 -3.33
N ASP A 119 0.30 4.66 -3.00
CA ASP A 119 -0.58 5.46 -2.17
C ASP A 119 -0.65 6.96 -2.55
N GLY A 120 -0.12 7.34 -3.70
CA GLY A 120 -0.05 8.75 -4.10
C GLY A 120 0.74 9.60 -3.11
N LYS A 121 1.67 8.98 -2.35
CA LYS A 121 2.48 9.58 -1.29
C LYS A 121 1.72 9.97 -0.02
N SER A 122 0.50 9.46 0.15
CA SER A 122 -0.30 9.67 1.36
C SER A 122 0.45 9.29 2.65
N SER A 123 1.31 8.27 2.59
CA SER A 123 2.08 7.79 3.75
C SER A 123 3.29 8.66 4.11
N ALA A 124 3.79 9.53 3.22
CA ALA A 124 4.99 10.32 3.48
C ALA A 124 4.73 11.64 4.21
N TYR A 125 3.50 12.15 4.12
CA TYR A 125 3.15 13.44 4.71
C TYR A 125 2.13 13.25 5.81
N TYR A 126 2.55 13.42 7.05
CA TYR A 126 1.66 13.69 8.17
C TYR A 126 1.40 15.20 8.20
N MET A 127 0.64 15.70 7.22
CA MET A 127 0.24 17.10 7.24
C MET A 127 -1.05 17.24 8.03
N GLY A 128 -0.96 17.83 9.22
CA GLY A 128 -2.12 18.44 9.86
C GLY A 128 -2.74 19.47 8.92
N TYR A 129 -4.05 19.67 9.04
CA TYR A 129 -4.82 20.60 8.21
C TYR A 129 -4.21 22.03 8.11
N THR A 130 -3.44 22.44 9.13
CA THR A 130 -2.80 23.76 9.26
C THR A 130 -1.45 23.88 8.54
N ASP A 131 -0.78 22.77 8.17
CA ASP A 131 0.56 22.83 7.58
C ASP A 131 0.57 22.97 6.06
N ARG A 132 -0.58 22.88 5.39
CA ARG A 132 -0.68 22.95 3.92
C ARG A 132 -0.14 24.27 3.36
N LEU A 133 -0.33 25.37 4.07
CA LEU A 133 0.05 26.72 3.63
C LEU A 133 1.55 27.01 3.82
N ARG A 134 2.23 26.24 4.67
CA ARG A 134 3.62 26.51 5.07
C ARG A 134 4.66 25.95 4.09
N TRP A 135 4.32 24.85 3.41
CA TRP A 135 5.29 24.12 2.57
C TRP A 135 5.11 24.31 1.05
N TRP A 136 3.98 24.85 0.61
CA TRP A 136 3.71 25.10 -0.81
C TRP A 136 2.91 26.37 -1.03
N PRO A 137 3.55 27.54 -0.96
CA PRO A 137 2.85 28.84 -1.06
C PRO A 137 2.14 29.10 -2.39
N GLY A 138 2.46 28.38 -3.46
CA GLY A 138 1.89 28.57 -4.79
C GLY A 138 0.71 27.65 -5.17
N LEU A 139 0.16 26.86 -4.23
CA LEU A 139 -0.88 25.88 -4.55
C LEU A 139 -2.30 26.46 -4.59
N LEU A 140 -2.49 27.67 -4.07
CA LEU A 140 -3.80 28.34 -3.98
C LEU A 140 -4.09 29.29 -5.15
N ASP A 141 -3.14 29.48 -6.07
CA ASP A 141 -3.27 30.43 -7.19
C ASP A 141 -3.65 29.77 -8.52
N LYS A 142 -4.25 28.55 -8.46
CA LYS A 142 -4.77 27.88 -9.67
C LYS A 142 -6.15 27.34 -9.43
#